data_99120ac1037ac9021b329afb622a4f9c
#
_entry.id   99120ac1037ac9021b329afb622a4f9c
#
_cell.length_a   1.000
_cell.length_b   1.000
_cell.length_c   1.000
_cell.angle_alpha   90.00
_cell.angle_beta   90.00
_cell.angle_gamma   90.00
#
_symmetry.space_group_name_H-M   'P 1'
#
loop_
_entity.id
_entity.type
_entity.pdbx_description
1 polymer ?
#
loop_
_entity_poly.entity_id
_entity_poly.type
_entity_poly.pdbx_seq_one_letter_code
_entity_poly.pdbx_strand_id
1 'polypeptide(L)' 'MNGTIEVNGAKEALAGTVEELLKAKGIPAGQRGVAVALNGQVVLRKVWAETRLQAGDRIEIVHARQGG' A
#
# COMPACT_ATOMS: atom_id res chain seq x y z
N MET A 1 15.13 12.44 10.30
CA MET A 1 14.15 13.08 9.48
C MET A 1 13.10 12.13 8.99
N ASN A 2 11.89 12.48 9.19
CA ASN A 2 10.81 11.58 8.79
C ASN A 2 10.44 11.82 7.35
N GLY A 3 10.26 10.73 6.63
CA GLY A 3 9.78 10.84 5.29
C GLY A 3 8.27 10.71 5.24
N THR A 4 7.72 11.05 4.10
CA THR A 4 6.31 10.85 3.84
C THR A 4 6.12 10.15 2.52
N ILE A 5 4.98 9.52 2.38
CA ILE A 5 4.55 8.89 1.14
C ILE A 5 3.18 9.45 0.80
N GLU A 6 2.75 9.18 -0.42
CA GLU A 6 1.43 9.59 -0.85
C GLU A 6 0.59 8.34 -1.05
N VAL A 7 -0.54 8.27 -0.35
CA VAL A 7 -1.42 7.11 -0.44
C VAL A 7 -2.77 7.57 -0.94
N ASN A 8 -3.16 7.12 -2.12
CA ASN A 8 -4.40 7.51 -2.77
C ASN A 8 -4.56 9.03 -2.78
N GLY A 9 -3.45 9.73 -3.06
CA GLY A 9 -3.47 11.17 -3.19
C GLY A 9 -3.27 11.93 -1.89
N ALA A 10 -3.16 11.27 -0.76
CA ALA A 10 -3.00 11.94 0.52
C ALA A 10 -1.62 11.66 1.10
N LYS A 11 -1.01 12.69 1.67
CA LYS A 11 0.31 12.53 2.27
C LYS A 11 0.17 11.82 3.61
N GLU A 12 1.01 10.83 3.83
CA GLU A 12 1.00 10.03 5.05
C GLU A 12 2.42 9.74 5.50
N ALA A 13 2.55 9.32 6.75
CA ALA A 13 3.84 8.97 7.29
C ALA A 13 4.41 7.75 6.58
N LEU A 14 5.72 7.74 6.43
CA LEU A 14 6.41 6.62 5.82
C LEU A 14 6.23 5.36 6.64
N ALA A 15 5.83 4.29 5.96
CA ALA A 15 5.79 2.96 6.56
C ALA A 15 6.95 2.14 6.02
N GLY A 16 7.24 1.00 6.65
CA GLY A 16 8.38 0.20 6.25
C GLY A 16 8.16 -0.56 4.96
N THR A 17 7.07 -1.29 4.86
CA THR A 17 6.75 -2.09 3.69
C THR A 17 5.30 -1.88 3.29
N VAL A 18 4.96 -2.38 2.11
CA VAL A 18 3.58 -2.33 1.66
C VAL A 18 2.68 -3.04 2.67
N GLU A 19 3.11 -4.21 3.16
CA GLU A 19 2.28 -4.93 4.11
C GLU A 19 2.05 -4.13 5.38
N GLU A 20 3.09 -3.49 5.88
CA GLU A 20 2.96 -2.69 7.09
C GLU A 20 2.04 -1.49 6.88
N LEU A 21 2.11 -0.89 5.71
CA LEU A 21 1.22 0.20 5.39
C LEU A 21 -0.24 -0.27 5.42
N LEU A 22 -0.50 -1.41 4.80
CA LEU A 22 -1.87 -1.93 4.76
C LEU A 22 -2.37 -2.27 6.15
N LYS A 23 -1.51 -2.87 6.98
CA LYS A 23 -1.89 -3.16 8.35
C LYS A 23 -2.24 -1.90 9.13
N ALA A 24 -1.47 -0.85 8.94
CA ALA A 24 -1.74 0.39 9.63
C ALA A 24 -3.09 0.98 9.22
N LYS A 25 -3.58 0.61 8.04
CA LYS A 25 -4.87 1.09 7.58
C LYS A 25 -6.00 0.12 7.87
N GLY A 26 -5.72 -0.94 8.64
CA GLY A 26 -6.74 -1.91 8.97
C GLY A 26 -6.99 -2.93 7.89
N ILE A 27 -6.08 -3.09 6.97
CA ILE A 27 -6.23 -4.05 5.89
C ILE A 27 -5.27 -5.21 6.13
N PRO A 28 -5.77 -6.35 6.60
CA PRO A 28 -4.88 -7.50 6.85
C PRO A 28 -4.36 -8.09 5.55
N ALA A 29 -3.20 -8.71 5.63
CA ALA A 29 -2.54 -9.25 4.44
C ALA A 29 -3.39 -10.28 3.71
N GLY A 30 -4.27 -10.97 4.43
CA GLY A 30 -5.10 -11.97 3.81
C GLY A 30 -6.41 -11.46 3.24
N GLN A 31 -6.67 -10.19 3.33
CA GLN A 31 -7.94 -9.66 2.87
C GLN A 31 -8.03 -9.74 1.34
N ARG A 32 -9.16 -10.24 0.85
CA ARG A 32 -9.38 -10.35 -0.58
C ARG A 32 -9.79 -9.03 -1.19
N GLY A 33 -9.59 -8.93 -2.50
CA GLY A 33 -10.10 -7.79 -3.24
C GLY A 33 -9.29 -6.53 -3.07
N VAL A 34 -8.05 -6.66 -2.64
CA VAL A 34 -7.19 -5.50 -2.48
C VAL A 34 -6.07 -5.56 -3.49
N ALA A 35 -5.87 -4.49 -4.23
CA ALA A 35 -4.76 -4.38 -5.17
C ALA A 35 -3.95 -3.14 -4.80
N VAL A 36 -2.65 -3.24 -4.97
CA VAL A 36 -1.74 -2.16 -4.63
C VAL A 36 -0.85 -1.85 -5.81
N ALA A 37 -0.68 -0.56 -6.09
CA ALA A 37 0.29 -0.12 -7.08
C ALA A 37 1.28 0.81 -6.39
N LEU A 38 2.55 0.67 -6.74
CA LEU A 38 3.61 1.50 -6.21
C LEU A 38 4.25 2.23 -7.38
N ASN A 39 4.14 3.55 -7.35
CA ASN A 39 4.68 4.40 -8.42
C ASN A 39 4.21 3.92 -9.80
N GLY A 40 2.94 3.55 -9.89
CA GLY A 40 2.33 3.16 -11.14
C GLY A 40 2.48 1.70 -11.52
N GLN A 41 3.10 0.89 -10.66
CA GLN A 41 3.30 -0.52 -10.96
C GLN A 41 2.61 -1.39 -9.93
N VAL A 42 1.91 -2.41 -10.39
CA VAL A 42 1.20 -3.32 -9.49
C VAL A 42 2.21 -4.10 -8.66
N VAL A 43 1.93 -4.19 -7.37
CA VAL A 43 2.74 -4.96 -6.44
C VAL A 43 1.96 -6.21 -6.07
N LEU A 44 2.46 -7.37 -6.47
CA LEU A 44 1.77 -8.62 -6.20
C LEU A 44 1.72 -8.88 -4.70
N ARG A 45 0.60 -9.45 -4.28
CA ARG A 45 0.38 -9.71 -2.85
C ARG A 45 1.51 -10.51 -2.24
N LYS A 46 2.05 -11.47 -2.97
CA LYS A 46 3.07 -12.35 -2.42
C LYS A 46 4.37 -11.65 -2.08
N VAL A 47 4.55 -10.43 -2.56
CA VAL A 47 5.77 -9.68 -2.23
C VAL A 47 5.48 -8.43 -1.41
N TRP A 48 4.27 -8.26 -0.90
CA TRP A 48 3.95 -7.08 -0.10
C TRP A 48 4.85 -6.96 1.12
N ALA A 49 5.16 -8.07 1.76
CA ALA A 49 5.97 -8.06 2.97
C ALA A 49 7.43 -7.72 2.69
N GLU A 50 7.83 -7.83 1.45
CA GLU A 50 9.22 -7.58 1.06
C GLU A 50 9.39 -6.29 0.28
N THR A 51 8.31 -5.61 -0.03
CA THR A 51 8.38 -4.39 -0.84
C THR A 51 8.52 -3.20 0.09
N ARG A 52 9.74 -2.67 0.16
CA ARG A 52 10.02 -1.57 1.06
C ARG A 52 9.60 -0.26 0.43
N LEU A 53 9.07 0.62 1.26
CA LEU A 53 8.64 1.94 0.83
C LEU A 53 9.71 2.96 1.14
N GLN A 54 9.79 3.98 0.31
CA GLN A 54 10.76 5.05 0.48
C GLN A 54 10.03 6.38 0.46
N ALA A 55 10.64 7.37 1.10
CA ALA A 55 10.06 8.70 1.11
C ALA A 55 9.83 9.17 -0.31
N GLY A 56 8.67 9.75 -0.56
CA GLY A 56 8.31 10.22 -1.87
C GLY A 56 7.57 9.21 -2.73
N ASP A 57 7.48 7.96 -2.28
CA ASP A 57 6.76 6.96 -3.05
C ASP A 57 5.27 7.30 -3.11
N ARG A 58 4.65 6.88 -4.21
CA ARG A 58 3.21 7.05 -4.41
C ARG A 58 2.56 5.68 -4.46
N ILE A 59 1.63 5.46 -3.56
CA ILE A 59 0.94 4.19 -3.44
C ILE A 59 -0.53 4.37 -3.75
N GLU A 60 -1.09 3.43 -4.51
CA GLU A 60 -2.52 3.39 -4.76
C GLU A 60 -3.06 2.07 -4.25
N ILE A 61 -4.09 2.16 -3.43
CA ILE A 61 -4.75 0.98 -2.87
C ILE A 61 -6.17 0.95 -3.40
N VAL A 62 -6.52 -0.14 -4.04
CA VAL A 62 -7.83 -0.30 -4.65
C VAL A 62 -8.53 -1.48 -4.01
N HIS A 63 -9.78 -1.29 -3.63
CA HIS A 63 -10.61 -2.36 -3.09
C HIS A 63 -11.60 -2.76 -4.17
N ALA A 64 -11.52 -4.02 -4.60
CA ALA A 64 -12.48 -4.53 -5.56
C ALA A 64 -13.77 -4.81 -4.85
N ARG A 65 -14.85 -4.31 -5.39
CA ARG A 65 -16.14 -4.59 -4.83
C ARG A 65 -16.70 -5.83 -5.44
N GLN A 66 -17.18 -6.67 -4.57
CA GLN A 66 -17.83 -7.85 -5.06
C GLN A 66 -19.20 -7.47 -5.51
N GLY A 67 -19.38 -7.74 -6.69
CA GLY A 67 -20.59 -7.70 -7.30
C GLY A 67 -21.79 -7.11 -6.76
N GLY A 68 -21.78 -6.53 -6.58
CA GLY A 68 -22.90 -6.16 -6.29
C GLY A 68 -23.33 -5.74 -5.69
#